data_21dbcdcb4e0ec30e95bfb1f044674007
#
_entry.id   21dbcdcb4e0ec30e95bfb1f044674007
#
_cell.length_a   1.000
_cell.length_b   1.000
_cell.length_c   1.000
_cell.angle_alpha   90.00
_cell.angle_beta   90.00
_cell.angle_gamma   90.00
#
_symmetry.space_group_name_H-M   'P 1'
#
loop_
_entity.id
_entity.type
_entity.pdbx_description
1 polymer ?
#
loop_
_entity_poly.entity_id
_entity_poly.type
_entity_poly.pdbx_seq_one_letter_code
_entity_poly.pdbx_strand_id
1 'polypeptide(L)'
;MILWINGAFGAGKTQTAYELHRRLPDSFVYDPENAGYFIRKNVPKRIALSDFQDYPMWRETNYAMLKHLDSEYDGVAIAPMTLVNPQYFDEIVGRLREDGVSVRHFALCAGKETLLKRLRGRGEGSESWAAAQIDRCMAALSDEKFAYHLDTEGHSVSDNAERIAELAGLALQPDERSRMRKAYDRIRTQIKHIRF
;
A
#
# COMPACT_ATOMS: atom_id res chain seq x y z
N MET A 1 -10.75 3.03 11.90
CA MET A 1 -10.55 3.71 10.60
C MET A 1 -9.46 3.02 9.79
N ILE A 2 -9.61 2.93 8.47
CA ILE A 2 -8.63 2.30 7.57
C ILE A 2 -8.01 3.35 6.65
N LEU A 3 -6.67 3.35 6.53
CA LEU A 3 -5.92 4.07 5.50
C LEU A 3 -5.46 3.07 4.44
N TRP A 4 -6.04 3.11 3.24
CA TRP A 4 -5.57 2.32 2.10
C TRP A 4 -4.58 3.15 1.29
N ILE A 5 -3.31 2.73 1.26
CA ILE A 5 -2.25 3.38 0.49
C ILE A 5 -2.00 2.60 -0.79
N ASN A 6 -2.53 3.10 -1.88
CA ASN A 6 -2.39 2.54 -3.22
C ASN A 6 -1.23 3.19 -3.99
N GLY A 7 -0.92 2.67 -5.16
CA GLY A 7 0.11 3.21 -6.04
C GLY A 7 0.81 2.12 -6.85
N ALA A 8 1.47 2.49 -7.91
CA ALA A 8 2.26 1.57 -8.73
C ALA A 8 3.46 0.99 -7.94
N PHE A 9 4.11 -0.02 -8.51
CA PHE A 9 5.38 -0.53 -7.99
C PHE A 9 6.42 0.60 -8.02
N GLY A 10 7.18 0.75 -6.94
CA GLY A 10 8.11 1.89 -6.78
C GLY A 10 7.49 3.19 -6.24
N ALA A 11 6.16 3.31 -6.09
CA ALA A 11 5.51 4.52 -5.59
C ALA A 11 5.82 4.86 -4.12
N GLY A 12 6.29 3.88 -3.32
CA GLY A 12 6.68 4.12 -1.93
C GLY A 12 5.63 3.75 -0.89
N LYS A 13 4.57 3.02 -1.26
CA LYS A 13 3.47 2.62 -0.38
C LYS A 13 3.91 2.09 0.99
N THR A 14 4.73 1.03 0.98
CA THR A 14 5.21 0.39 2.21
C THR A 14 6.03 1.35 3.07
N GLN A 15 6.90 2.15 2.46
CA GLN A 15 7.70 3.13 3.18
C GLN A 15 6.82 4.19 3.84
N THR A 16 5.83 4.70 3.11
CA THR A 16 4.86 5.69 3.61
C THR A 16 3.98 5.11 4.72
N ALA A 17 3.51 3.86 4.57
CA ALA A 17 2.74 3.17 5.59
C ALA A 17 3.52 3.02 6.91
N TYR A 18 4.79 2.61 6.83
CA TYR A 18 5.63 2.49 8.03
C TYR A 18 6.08 3.84 8.58
N GLU A 19 6.15 4.89 7.77
CA GLU A 19 6.41 6.25 8.26
C GLU A 19 5.21 6.78 9.04
N LEU A 20 4.00 6.59 8.54
CA LEU A 20 2.76 6.89 9.26
C LEU A 20 2.71 6.10 10.58
N HIS A 21 2.92 4.79 10.52
CA HIS A 21 2.87 3.93 11.69
C HIS A 21 3.86 4.35 12.80
N ARG A 22 5.04 4.81 12.44
CA ARG A 22 6.02 5.29 13.43
C ARG A 22 5.60 6.59 14.14
N ARG A 23 4.74 7.37 13.53
CA ARG A 23 4.33 8.69 13.99
C ARG A 23 2.85 8.77 14.40
N LEU A 24 2.09 7.71 14.19
CA LEU A 24 0.73 7.56 14.67
C LEU A 24 0.74 6.62 15.87
N PRO A 25 0.48 7.12 17.09
CA PRO A 25 0.11 6.25 18.20
C PRO A 25 -1.10 5.40 17.79
N ASP A 26 -1.23 4.24 18.35
CA ASP A 26 -2.39 3.37 18.10
C ASP A 26 -2.69 3.12 16.61
N SER A 27 -1.65 2.77 15.86
CA SER A 27 -1.79 2.34 14.47
C SER A 27 -1.23 0.94 14.25
N PHE A 28 -1.72 0.26 13.22
CA PHE A 28 -1.29 -1.07 12.82
C PHE A 28 -1.12 -1.14 11.31
N VAL A 29 0.00 -1.68 10.82
CA VAL A 29 0.19 -1.92 9.39
C VAL A 29 -0.30 -3.33 9.06
N TYR A 30 -1.43 -3.40 8.39
CA TYR A 30 -1.97 -4.61 7.81
C TYR A 30 -1.47 -4.75 6.36
N ASP A 31 -0.72 -5.79 6.07
CA ASP A 31 -0.19 -6.04 4.73
C ASP A 31 -1.05 -7.08 3.99
N PRO A 32 -1.89 -6.66 3.01
CA PRO A 32 -2.74 -7.56 2.24
C PRO A 32 -1.97 -8.61 1.43
N GLU A 33 -0.70 -8.40 1.13
CA GLU A 33 0.13 -9.37 0.41
C GLU A 33 0.34 -10.66 1.22
N ASN A 34 0.29 -10.61 2.54
CA ASN A 34 0.45 -11.80 3.39
C ASN A 34 -0.62 -12.86 3.12
N ALA A 35 -1.88 -12.46 2.87
CA ALA A 35 -2.93 -13.37 2.45
C ALA A 35 -2.63 -13.98 1.07
N GLY A 36 -2.07 -13.19 0.15
CA GLY A 36 -1.63 -13.65 -1.17
C GLY A 36 -0.51 -14.69 -1.10
N TYR A 37 0.50 -14.46 -0.27
CA TYR A 37 1.59 -15.43 -0.06
C TYR A 37 1.08 -16.72 0.60
N PHE A 38 0.17 -16.62 1.56
CA PHE A 38 -0.48 -17.78 2.17
C PHE A 38 -1.20 -18.62 1.09
N ILE A 39 -2.00 -17.97 0.24
CA ILE A 39 -2.73 -18.63 -0.84
C ILE A 39 -1.75 -19.30 -1.81
N ARG A 40 -0.76 -18.59 -2.32
CA ARG A 40 0.25 -19.14 -3.25
C ARG A 40 0.99 -20.35 -2.69
N LYS A 41 1.28 -20.36 -1.40
CA LYS A 41 1.95 -21.49 -0.73
C LYS A 41 1.06 -22.72 -0.61
N ASN A 42 -0.24 -22.56 -0.54
CA ASN A 42 -1.20 -23.62 -0.27
C ASN A 42 -2.01 -24.06 -1.49
N VAL A 43 -1.82 -23.41 -2.66
CA VAL A 43 -2.47 -23.80 -3.91
C VAL A 43 -1.51 -24.60 -4.78
N PRO A 44 -1.89 -25.78 -5.28
CA PRO A 44 -1.07 -26.58 -6.19
C PRO A 44 -0.70 -25.80 -7.45
N LYS A 45 0.56 -25.87 -7.90
CA LYS A 45 1.09 -25.13 -9.07
C LYS A 45 0.23 -25.25 -10.33
N ARG A 46 -0.38 -26.42 -10.57
CA ARG A 46 -1.21 -26.70 -11.78
C ARG A 46 -2.48 -25.87 -11.87
N ILE A 47 -2.94 -25.29 -10.76
CA ILE A 47 -4.15 -24.46 -10.69
C ILE A 47 -3.84 -23.07 -10.12
N ALA A 48 -2.54 -22.75 -9.98
CA ALA A 48 -2.12 -21.45 -9.46
C ALA A 48 -2.36 -20.34 -10.50
N LEU A 49 -2.97 -19.24 -10.05
CA LEU A 49 -3.15 -18.03 -10.85
C LEU A 49 -1.88 -17.18 -10.82
N SER A 50 -1.67 -16.39 -11.85
CA SER A 50 -0.50 -15.53 -12.00
C SER A 50 -0.47 -14.40 -10.97
N ASP A 51 -1.63 -13.83 -10.66
CA ASP A 51 -1.80 -12.81 -9.62
C ASP A 51 -2.68 -13.37 -8.49
N PHE A 52 -2.25 -13.20 -7.24
CA PHE A 52 -3.06 -13.65 -6.10
C PHE A 52 -4.33 -12.80 -5.92
N GLN A 53 -4.41 -11.61 -6.50
CA GLN A 53 -5.62 -10.78 -6.51
C GLN A 53 -6.77 -11.42 -7.30
N ASP A 54 -6.43 -12.29 -8.27
CA ASP A 54 -7.42 -13.00 -9.08
C ASP A 54 -8.19 -14.07 -8.28
N TYR A 55 -7.67 -14.50 -7.14
CA TYR A 55 -8.40 -15.39 -6.24
C TYR A 55 -9.51 -14.64 -5.50
N PRO A 56 -10.80 -15.05 -5.64
CA PRO A 56 -11.87 -14.51 -4.82
C PRO A 56 -11.59 -14.60 -3.33
N MET A 57 -10.98 -15.70 -2.87
CA MET A 57 -10.63 -15.88 -1.46
C MET A 57 -9.60 -14.84 -0.95
N TRP A 58 -8.73 -14.30 -1.82
CA TRP A 58 -7.82 -13.23 -1.40
C TRP A 58 -8.60 -11.95 -1.09
N ARG A 59 -9.54 -11.58 -1.95
CA ARG A 59 -10.37 -10.40 -1.79
C ARG A 59 -11.27 -10.51 -0.57
N GLU A 60 -11.92 -11.68 -0.39
CA GLU A 60 -12.76 -11.95 0.78
C GLU A 60 -11.97 -11.93 2.09
N THR A 61 -10.78 -12.54 2.13
CA THR A 61 -9.92 -12.52 3.32
C THR A 61 -9.50 -11.10 3.69
N ASN A 62 -9.10 -10.28 2.72
CA ASN A 62 -8.70 -8.90 2.99
C ASN A 62 -9.88 -8.04 3.46
N TYR A 63 -11.06 -8.20 2.84
CA TYR A 63 -12.27 -7.53 3.31
C TYR A 63 -12.59 -7.95 4.75
N ALA A 64 -12.65 -9.24 5.05
CA ALA A 64 -13.02 -9.75 6.38
C ALA A 64 -12.03 -9.30 7.46
N MET A 65 -10.73 -9.36 7.18
CA MET A 65 -9.69 -8.91 8.11
C MET A 65 -9.76 -7.41 8.38
N LEU A 66 -9.94 -6.60 7.35
CA LEU A 66 -10.05 -5.15 7.52
C LEU A 66 -11.33 -4.75 8.26
N LYS A 67 -12.45 -5.45 7.99
CA LYS A 67 -13.70 -5.25 8.73
C LYS A 67 -13.54 -5.62 10.20
N HIS A 68 -12.87 -6.73 10.51
CA HIS A 68 -12.56 -7.14 11.88
C HIS A 68 -11.65 -6.12 12.57
N LEU A 69 -10.62 -5.61 11.90
CA LEU A 69 -9.75 -4.57 12.46
C LEU A 69 -10.52 -3.28 12.76
N ASP A 70 -11.49 -2.89 11.92
CA ASP A 70 -12.29 -1.69 12.19
C ASP A 70 -13.22 -1.88 13.38
N SER A 71 -13.77 -3.10 13.61
CA SER A 71 -14.67 -3.38 14.73
C SER A 71 -13.97 -3.57 16.07
N GLU A 72 -12.77 -4.14 16.09
CA GLU A 72 -12.09 -4.57 17.33
C GLU A 72 -10.87 -3.72 17.69
N TYR A 73 -10.42 -2.82 16.80
CA TYR A 73 -9.24 -2.01 17.03
C TYR A 73 -9.55 -0.52 16.92
N ASP A 74 -9.47 0.18 18.03
CA ASP A 74 -9.78 1.62 18.13
C ASP A 74 -8.78 2.53 17.40
N GLY A 75 -7.69 1.99 16.88
CA GLY A 75 -6.63 2.71 16.20
C GLY A 75 -6.83 2.85 14.70
N VAL A 76 -5.74 3.13 13.99
CA VAL A 76 -5.70 3.30 12.54
C VAL A 76 -5.06 2.06 11.90
N ALA A 77 -5.82 1.31 11.10
CA ALA A 77 -5.28 0.24 10.26
C ALA A 77 -4.76 0.83 8.94
N ILE A 78 -3.48 0.58 8.61
CA ILE A 78 -2.81 1.11 7.41
C ILE A 78 -2.55 -0.05 6.46
N ALA A 79 -3.17 -0.03 5.27
CA ALA A 79 -3.07 -1.10 4.27
C ALA A 79 -2.30 -0.64 3.02
N PRO A 80 -0.98 -0.89 2.91
CA PRO A 80 -0.21 -0.57 1.71
C PRO A 80 -0.36 -1.67 0.66
N MET A 81 -1.16 -1.44 -0.40
CA MET A 81 -1.37 -2.43 -1.44
C MET A 81 -1.62 -1.78 -2.81
N THR A 82 -0.99 -2.32 -3.86
CA THR A 82 -1.36 -2.00 -5.24
C THR A 82 -2.67 -2.70 -5.59
N LEU A 83 -3.73 -1.94 -5.83
CA LEU A 83 -5.02 -2.46 -6.22
C LEU A 83 -5.57 -1.59 -7.34
N VAL A 84 -5.48 -2.09 -8.59
CA VAL A 84 -5.75 -1.32 -9.80
C VAL A 84 -6.92 -1.85 -10.62
N ASN A 85 -7.47 -3.01 -10.27
CA ASN A 85 -8.68 -3.53 -10.87
C ASN A 85 -9.90 -2.88 -10.19
N PRO A 86 -10.77 -2.15 -10.93
CA PRO A 86 -11.92 -1.47 -10.34
C PRO A 86 -12.91 -2.39 -9.64
N GLN A 87 -13.12 -3.59 -10.19
CA GLN A 87 -13.99 -4.60 -9.56
C GLN A 87 -13.40 -5.09 -8.23
N TYR A 88 -12.11 -5.40 -8.19
CA TYR A 88 -11.45 -5.86 -6.95
C TYR A 88 -11.42 -4.76 -5.89
N PHE A 89 -11.30 -3.51 -6.32
CA PHE A 89 -11.41 -2.36 -5.44
C PHE A 89 -12.81 -2.26 -4.81
N ASP A 90 -13.86 -2.47 -5.59
CA ASP A 90 -15.24 -2.50 -5.08
C ASP A 90 -15.47 -3.66 -4.12
N GLU A 91 -14.97 -4.85 -4.46
CA GLU A 91 -15.13 -6.05 -3.63
C GLU A 91 -14.46 -5.94 -2.25
N ILE A 92 -13.49 -5.05 -2.10
CA ILE A 92 -12.79 -4.80 -0.82
C ILE A 92 -13.18 -3.42 -0.26
N VAL A 93 -12.69 -2.35 -0.90
CA VAL A 93 -12.83 -0.98 -0.39
C VAL A 93 -14.27 -0.47 -0.52
N GLY A 94 -14.92 -0.75 -1.65
CA GLY A 94 -16.32 -0.42 -1.88
C GLY A 94 -17.21 -1.06 -0.83
N ARG A 95 -17.10 -2.37 -0.67
CA ARG A 95 -17.89 -3.14 0.29
C ARG A 95 -17.65 -2.73 1.76
N LEU A 96 -16.41 -2.42 2.14
CA LEU A 96 -16.12 -1.87 3.48
C LEU A 96 -16.84 -0.54 3.70
N ARG A 97 -16.86 0.34 2.70
CA ARG A 97 -17.57 1.62 2.79
C ARG A 97 -19.09 1.44 2.86
N GLU A 98 -19.65 0.50 2.10
CA GLU A 98 -21.07 0.13 2.16
C GLU A 98 -21.47 -0.39 3.54
N ASP A 99 -20.58 -1.10 4.22
CA ASP A 99 -20.76 -1.56 5.61
C ASP A 99 -20.54 -0.44 6.66
N GLY A 100 -20.31 0.80 6.23
CA GLY A 100 -20.12 1.95 7.14
C GLY A 100 -18.69 2.12 7.66
N VAL A 101 -17.72 1.31 7.19
CA VAL A 101 -16.33 1.42 7.61
C VAL A 101 -15.69 2.68 7.03
N SER A 102 -15.04 3.47 7.88
CA SER A 102 -14.30 4.67 7.45
C SER A 102 -13.01 4.28 6.72
N VAL A 103 -13.06 4.20 5.38
CA VAL A 103 -11.88 3.91 4.53
C VAL A 103 -11.44 5.16 3.79
N ARG A 104 -10.26 5.67 4.12
CA ARG A 104 -9.55 6.72 3.39
C ARG A 104 -8.57 6.07 2.42
N HIS A 105 -8.74 6.32 1.14
CA HIS A 105 -7.90 5.79 0.07
C HIS A 105 -7.03 6.87 -0.51
N PHE A 106 -5.73 6.57 -0.70
CA PHE A 106 -4.75 7.48 -1.31
C PHE A 106 -3.94 6.72 -2.36
N ALA A 107 -3.93 7.22 -3.60
CA ALA A 107 -3.11 6.70 -4.68
C ALA A 107 -1.82 7.52 -4.79
N LEU A 108 -0.68 6.92 -4.47
CA LEU A 108 0.63 7.54 -4.64
C LEU A 108 1.03 7.53 -6.11
N CYS A 109 1.13 8.71 -6.72
CA CYS A 109 1.46 8.92 -8.11
C CYS A 109 2.88 9.46 -8.28
N ALA A 110 3.59 9.00 -9.29
CA ALA A 110 4.88 9.55 -9.73
C ALA A 110 5.09 9.21 -11.22
N GLY A 111 5.97 9.94 -11.89
CA GLY A 111 6.32 9.67 -13.27
C GLY A 111 7.01 8.31 -13.43
N LYS A 112 6.87 7.69 -14.61
CA LYS A 112 7.44 6.35 -14.92
C LYS A 112 8.93 6.27 -14.64
N GLU A 113 9.68 7.28 -15.04
CA GLU A 113 11.13 7.32 -14.84
C GLU A 113 11.51 7.28 -13.36
N THR A 114 10.77 8.02 -12.52
CA THR A 114 10.96 8.04 -11.07
C THR A 114 10.61 6.69 -10.44
N LEU A 115 9.53 6.03 -10.87
CA LEU A 115 9.17 4.70 -10.41
C LEU A 115 10.26 3.67 -10.76
N LEU A 116 10.73 3.66 -12.00
CA LEU A 116 11.83 2.79 -12.45
C LEU A 116 13.14 3.07 -11.69
N LYS A 117 13.48 4.34 -11.46
CA LYS A 117 14.64 4.72 -10.65
C LYS A 117 14.53 4.19 -9.23
N ARG A 118 13.35 4.28 -8.61
CA ARG A 118 13.10 3.78 -7.26
C ARG A 118 13.17 2.25 -7.18
N LEU A 119 12.69 1.53 -8.21
CA LEU A 119 12.83 0.06 -8.31
C LEU A 119 14.30 -0.35 -8.44
N ARG A 120 15.06 0.30 -9.32
CA ARG A 120 16.51 0.05 -9.45
C ARG A 120 17.24 0.26 -8.11
N GLY A 121 16.88 1.29 -7.37
CA GLY A 121 17.44 1.55 -6.04
C GLY A 121 17.13 0.45 -4.99
N ARG A 122 16.21 -0.48 -5.31
CA ARG A 122 15.89 -1.66 -4.50
C ARG A 122 16.53 -2.95 -5.03
N GLY A 123 17.34 -2.87 -6.07
CA GLY A 123 17.92 -4.03 -6.74
C GLY A 123 17.01 -4.70 -7.78
N GLU A 124 15.86 -4.09 -8.11
CA GLU A 124 14.96 -4.59 -9.14
C GLU A 124 15.35 -4.02 -10.53
N GLY A 125 15.67 -4.88 -11.46
CA GLY A 125 16.04 -4.48 -12.83
C GLY A 125 14.85 -3.92 -13.63
N SER A 126 15.16 -3.25 -14.76
CA SER A 126 14.14 -2.71 -15.67
C SER A 126 13.24 -3.79 -16.30
N GLU A 127 13.68 -5.04 -16.31
CA GLU A 127 12.95 -6.21 -16.82
C GLU A 127 12.24 -7.01 -15.73
N SER A 128 12.24 -6.49 -14.49
CA SER A 128 11.52 -7.16 -13.39
C SER A 128 10.01 -7.17 -13.66
N TRP A 129 9.33 -8.16 -13.09
CA TRP A 129 7.87 -8.22 -13.15
C TRP A 129 7.21 -6.92 -12.66
N ALA A 130 7.74 -6.32 -11.60
CA ALA A 130 7.25 -5.06 -11.05
C ALA A 130 7.39 -3.91 -12.06
N ALA A 131 8.52 -3.82 -12.77
CA ALA A 131 8.74 -2.81 -13.80
C ALA A 131 7.76 -2.98 -14.97
N ALA A 132 7.49 -4.21 -15.39
CA ALA A 132 6.52 -4.51 -16.45
C ALA A 132 5.07 -4.12 -16.09
N GLN A 133 4.73 -4.02 -14.81
CA GLN A 133 3.39 -3.64 -14.35
C GLN A 133 3.18 -2.11 -14.26
N ILE A 134 4.22 -1.29 -14.35
CA ILE A 134 4.14 0.15 -14.09
C ILE A 134 3.12 0.83 -15.00
N ASP A 135 3.19 0.63 -16.31
CA ASP A 135 2.30 1.29 -17.27
C ASP A 135 0.83 0.95 -17.02
N ARG A 136 0.55 -0.32 -16.77
CA ARG A 136 -0.79 -0.79 -16.41
C ARG A 136 -1.29 -0.12 -15.12
N CYS A 137 -0.44 -0.07 -14.10
CA CYS A 137 -0.81 0.53 -12.83
C CYS A 137 -1.03 2.04 -12.95
N MET A 138 -0.17 2.75 -13.68
CA MET A 138 -0.32 4.19 -13.88
C MET A 138 -1.60 4.52 -14.64
N ALA A 139 -1.88 3.79 -15.74
CA ALA A 139 -3.10 4.00 -16.52
C ALA A 139 -4.37 3.73 -15.70
N ALA A 140 -4.40 2.64 -14.94
CA ALA A 140 -5.55 2.32 -14.11
C ALA A 140 -5.75 3.32 -12.96
N LEU A 141 -4.67 3.69 -12.26
CA LEU A 141 -4.74 4.61 -11.12
C LEU A 141 -5.05 6.06 -11.49
N SER A 142 -5.04 6.43 -12.78
CA SER A 142 -5.48 7.76 -13.22
C SER A 142 -7.01 7.92 -13.19
N ASP A 143 -7.77 6.84 -13.04
CA ASP A 143 -9.22 6.88 -12.93
C ASP A 143 -9.66 7.54 -11.61
N GLU A 144 -10.71 8.36 -11.67
CA GLU A 144 -11.30 9.07 -10.52
C GLU A 144 -11.77 8.12 -9.40
N LYS A 145 -12.08 6.88 -9.74
CA LYS A 145 -12.40 5.84 -8.76
C LYS A 145 -11.32 5.65 -7.70
N PHE A 146 -10.06 5.87 -8.07
CA PHE A 146 -8.90 5.75 -7.18
C PHE A 146 -8.47 7.09 -6.55
N ALA A 147 -9.36 8.07 -6.46
CA ALA A 147 -9.08 9.30 -5.71
C ALA A 147 -8.87 8.96 -4.21
N TYR A 148 -8.03 9.66 -3.43
CA TYR A 148 -7.28 10.86 -3.78
C TYR A 148 -5.93 10.51 -4.42
N HIS A 149 -5.61 11.18 -5.53
CA HIS A 149 -4.30 11.09 -6.15
C HIS A 149 -3.30 12.01 -5.44
N LEU A 150 -2.20 11.45 -5.00
CA LEU A 150 -1.13 12.16 -4.30
C LEU A 150 0.13 12.15 -5.16
N ASP A 151 0.51 13.30 -5.68
CA ASP A 151 1.79 13.41 -6.37
C ASP A 151 2.93 13.25 -5.38
N THR A 152 3.83 12.32 -5.68
CA THR A 152 5.03 12.02 -4.88
C THR A 152 6.32 12.38 -5.62
N GLU A 153 6.22 13.08 -6.76
CA GLU A 153 7.39 13.52 -7.51
C GLU A 153 8.16 14.56 -6.69
N GLY A 154 9.45 14.33 -6.48
CA GLY A 154 10.27 15.24 -5.67
C GLY A 154 10.01 15.24 -4.16
N HIS A 155 8.98 14.54 -3.68
CA HIS A 155 8.63 14.50 -2.27
C HIS A 155 9.30 13.35 -1.52
N SER A 156 9.67 13.60 -0.27
CA SER A 156 10.19 12.58 0.62
C SER A 156 9.07 11.68 1.16
N VAL A 157 9.43 10.52 1.70
CA VAL A 157 8.48 9.63 2.40
C VAL A 157 7.80 10.33 3.58
N SER A 158 8.54 11.21 4.27
CA SER A 158 7.99 12.00 5.38
C SER A 158 6.92 12.99 4.91
N ASP A 159 7.19 13.71 3.81
CA ASP A 159 6.25 14.67 3.22
C ASP A 159 4.96 13.97 2.79
N ASN A 160 5.08 12.81 2.16
CA ASN A 160 3.93 12.00 1.76
C ASN A 160 3.10 11.52 2.97
N ALA A 161 3.77 11.10 4.04
CA ALA A 161 3.10 10.69 5.28
C ALA A 161 2.37 11.87 5.95
N GLU A 162 2.99 13.03 6.02
CA GLU A 162 2.39 14.25 6.55
C GLU A 162 1.17 14.69 5.75
N ARG A 163 1.28 14.67 4.42
CA ARG A 163 0.16 15.00 3.54
C ARG A 163 -1.02 14.04 3.69
N ILE A 164 -0.76 12.73 3.77
CA ILE A 164 -1.81 11.74 4.01
C ILE A 164 -2.48 11.99 5.36
N ALA A 165 -1.70 12.22 6.41
CA ALA A 165 -2.24 12.47 7.74
C ALA A 165 -3.11 13.73 7.78
N GLU A 166 -2.66 14.83 7.17
CA GLU A 166 -3.43 16.06 7.02
C GLU A 166 -4.79 15.80 6.34
N LEU A 167 -4.78 15.15 5.18
CA LEU A 167 -5.98 14.83 4.41
C LEU A 167 -6.91 13.82 5.11
N ALA A 168 -6.36 12.97 5.96
CA ALA A 168 -7.12 12.02 6.76
C ALA A 168 -7.62 12.60 8.09
N GLY A 169 -7.22 13.82 8.45
CA GLY A 169 -7.55 14.45 9.73
C GLY A 169 -6.83 13.82 10.93
N LEU A 170 -5.61 13.31 10.72
CA LEU A 170 -4.80 12.62 11.73
C LEU A 170 -3.65 13.50 12.21
N ALA A 171 -3.39 13.48 13.52
CA ALA A 171 -2.27 14.17 14.13
C ALA A 171 -1.05 13.24 14.22
N LEU A 172 0.02 13.55 13.49
CA LEU A 172 1.29 12.86 13.61
C LEU A 172 2.11 13.38 14.78
N GLN A 173 2.78 12.50 15.49
CA GLN A 173 3.80 12.90 16.44
C GLN A 173 4.96 13.59 15.70
N PRO A 174 5.63 14.62 16.30
CA PRO A 174 6.80 15.25 15.74
C PRO A 174 7.88 14.22 15.42
N ASP A 175 8.56 14.41 14.29
CA ASP A 175 9.65 13.51 13.89
C ASP A 175 11.02 14.07 14.32
N GLU A 176 11.43 13.70 15.51
CA GLU A 176 12.72 14.11 16.10
C GLU A 176 13.91 13.24 15.63
N ARG A 177 13.69 12.29 14.71
CA ARG A 177 14.77 11.40 14.24
C ARG A 177 15.78 12.14 13.37
N SER A 178 17.05 11.83 13.60
CA SER A 178 18.15 12.31 12.74
C SER A 178 18.02 11.77 11.31
N ARG A 179 18.66 12.42 10.33
CA ARG A 179 18.70 11.97 8.93
C ARG A 179 19.22 10.52 8.80
N MET A 180 20.25 10.18 9.59
CA MET A 180 20.80 8.81 9.60
C MET A 180 19.80 7.80 10.13
N ARG A 181 19.06 8.12 11.20
CA ARG A 181 18.02 7.25 11.73
C ARG A 181 16.90 7.02 10.72
N LYS A 182 16.44 8.06 10.04
CA LYS A 182 15.44 7.95 8.96
C LYS A 182 15.93 7.06 7.81
N ALA A 183 17.20 7.19 7.41
CA ALA A 183 17.80 6.32 6.40
C ALA A 183 17.87 4.86 6.85
N TYR A 184 18.30 4.60 8.07
CA TYR A 184 18.32 3.25 8.66
C TYR A 184 16.92 2.63 8.71
N ASP A 185 15.91 3.36 9.19
CA ASP A 185 14.54 2.89 9.27
C ASP A 185 13.98 2.53 7.89
N ARG A 186 14.32 3.29 6.85
CA ARG A 186 13.93 2.98 5.45
C ARG A 186 14.57 1.69 4.95
N ILE A 187 15.87 1.52 5.18
CA ILE A 187 16.59 0.28 4.81
C ILE A 187 16.01 -0.91 5.55
N ARG A 188 15.81 -0.80 6.86
CA ARG A 188 15.20 -1.87 7.67
C ARG A 188 13.80 -2.24 7.17
N THR A 189 12.96 -1.27 6.87
CA THR A 189 11.63 -1.50 6.29
C THR A 189 11.74 -2.23 4.96
N GLN A 190 12.66 -1.81 4.10
CA GLN A 190 12.88 -2.46 2.79
C GLN A 190 13.30 -3.91 2.95
N ILE A 191 14.32 -4.20 3.78
CA ILE A 191 14.83 -5.58 4.01
C ILE A 191 13.71 -6.48 4.55
N LYS A 192 12.92 -5.99 5.51
CA LYS A 192 11.82 -6.76 6.11
C LYS A 192 10.74 -7.15 5.09
N HIS A 193 10.59 -6.38 4.01
CA HIS A 193 9.54 -6.57 2.99
C HIS A 193 10.10 -7.02 1.62
N ILE A 194 11.37 -7.42 1.55
CA ILE A 194 11.88 -8.19 0.41
C ILE A 194 11.25 -9.59 0.52
N ARG A 195 10.46 -9.95 -0.48
CA ARG A 195 9.86 -11.28 -0.61
C ARG A 195 10.54 -11.99 -1.79
N PHE A 196 11.07 -13.17 -1.56
CA PHE A 196 11.66 -14.06 -2.56
C PHE A 196 10.64 -15.11 -3.01
#